data_b7b40908994c935b26c2e73d7c1d3bdc
#
_entry.id   b7b40908994c935b26c2e73d7c1d3bdc
#
_cell.length_a   1.000
_cell.length_b   1.000
_cell.length_c   1.000
_cell.angle_alpha   90.00
_cell.angle_beta   90.00
_cell.angle_gamma   90.00
#
_symmetry.space_group_name_H-M   'P 1'
#
loop_
_entity.id
_entity.type
_entity.pdbx_description
1 polymer ?
#
loop_
_entity_poly.entity_id
_entity_poly.type
_entity_poly.pdbx_seq_one_letter_code
_entity_poly.pdbx_strand_id
1 'polypeptide(L)'
;MLSDTTTPSPECNCLALRQAARHVTQFYDQCLAPAGLRTTQLSILAKLKRLGPLTINALARELVMDRTTLGRTMLPLERDGLISIEDGSLDRRSKELHLTKAGAERLGVARRLWSEAQKQFEAAFGGERALTLRNELRAVASSKLRVGPESGKKTHRRKSARTTHYRP
;
A
#
# COMPACT_ATOMS: atom_id res chain seq x y z
N MET A 1 34.06 -9.91 -22.78
CA MET A 1 33.48 -8.77 -22.07
C MET A 1 32.02 -9.11 -21.77
N LEU A 2 31.74 -9.58 -20.57
CA LEU A 2 30.37 -9.86 -20.11
C LEU A 2 29.80 -8.52 -19.69
N SER A 3 28.83 -8.00 -20.45
CA SER A 3 28.06 -6.81 -20.07
C SER A 3 27.29 -7.14 -18.80
N ASP A 4 27.63 -6.48 -17.71
CA ASP A 4 26.95 -6.53 -16.43
C ASP A 4 25.54 -5.96 -16.59
N THR A 5 24.56 -6.84 -16.84
CA THR A 5 23.15 -6.52 -17.07
C THR A 5 22.36 -6.33 -15.77
N THR A 6 23.05 -6.21 -14.63
CA THR A 6 22.40 -6.19 -13.30
C THR A 6 22.06 -4.78 -12.81
N THR A 7 22.57 -3.72 -13.45
CA THR A 7 22.25 -2.35 -13.07
C THR A 7 21.02 -1.87 -13.83
N PRO A 8 19.93 -1.46 -13.14
CA PRO A 8 18.76 -0.89 -13.81
C PRO A 8 19.16 0.33 -14.66
N SER A 9 18.73 0.35 -15.93
CA SER A 9 18.93 1.48 -16.82
C SER A 9 18.42 2.79 -16.20
N PRO A 10 19.05 3.96 -16.45
CA PRO A 10 18.50 5.26 -16.06
C PRO A 10 17.09 5.53 -16.61
N GLU A 11 16.67 4.79 -17.65
CA GLU A 11 15.31 4.81 -18.21
C GLU A 11 14.31 3.86 -17.49
N CYS A 12 14.73 3.21 -16.41
CA CYS A 12 13.87 2.27 -15.68
C CYS A 12 12.79 2.99 -14.90
N ASN A 13 11.53 2.89 -15.35
CA ASN A 13 10.36 3.48 -14.68
C ASN A 13 10.22 3.01 -13.23
N CYS A 14 10.49 1.74 -12.95
CA CYS A 14 10.43 1.21 -11.59
C CYS A 14 11.47 1.87 -10.67
N LEU A 15 12.68 2.07 -11.12
CA LEU A 15 13.75 2.74 -10.37
C LEU A 15 13.36 4.20 -10.10
N ALA A 16 12.94 4.93 -11.12
CA ALA A 16 12.54 6.34 -11.01
C ALA A 16 11.37 6.53 -10.00
N LEU A 17 10.32 5.69 -10.11
CA LEU A 17 9.20 5.72 -9.18
C LEU A 17 9.62 5.42 -7.74
N ARG A 18 10.50 4.44 -7.54
CA ARG A 18 10.99 4.07 -6.19
C ARG A 18 11.84 5.17 -5.56
N GLN A 19 12.72 5.80 -6.36
CA GLN A 19 13.55 6.93 -5.89
C GLN A 19 12.68 8.13 -5.51
N ALA A 20 11.74 8.52 -6.39
CA ALA A 20 10.81 9.60 -6.14
C ALA A 20 9.95 9.32 -4.89
N ALA A 21 9.39 8.11 -4.79
CA ALA A 21 8.57 7.72 -3.64
C ALA A 21 9.34 7.77 -2.32
N ARG A 22 10.60 7.31 -2.30
CA ARG A 22 11.45 7.40 -1.08
C ARG A 22 11.72 8.84 -0.69
N HIS A 23 12.14 9.67 -1.64
CA HIS A 23 12.46 11.07 -1.39
C HIS A 23 11.24 11.84 -0.86
N VAL A 24 10.11 11.70 -1.53
CA VAL A 24 8.86 12.35 -1.12
C VAL A 24 8.38 11.83 0.24
N THR A 25 8.44 10.52 0.48
CA THR A 25 8.05 9.93 1.78
C THR A 25 8.90 10.48 2.91
N GLN A 26 10.23 10.58 2.74
CA GLN A 26 11.12 11.15 3.76
C GLN A 26 10.77 12.61 4.08
N PHE A 27 10.52 13.42 3.07
CA PHE A 27 10.08 14.81 3.27
C PHE A 27 8.80 14.90 4.09
N TYR A 28 7.74 14.16 3.70
CA TYR A 28 6.47 14.18 4.44
C TYR A 28 6.60 13.58 5.84
N ASP A 29 7.38 12.52 6.03
CA ASP A 29 7.63 11.93 7.34
C ASP A 29 8.30 12.93 8.30
N GLN A 30 9.27 13.72 7.80
CA GLN A 30 9.89 14.80 8.58
C GLN A 30 8.86 15.87 8.99
N CYS A 31 8.02 16.31 8.05
CA CYS A 31 6.97 17.29 8.35
C CYS A 31 5.92 16.76 9.35
N LEU A 32 5.63 15.46 9.35
CA LEU A 32 4.65 14.81 10.22
C LEU A 32 5.23 14.39 11.59
N ALA A 33 6.54 14.41 11.74
CA ALA A 33 7.22 13.99 13.00
C ALA A 33 6.66 14.67 14.25
N PRO A 34 6.30 15.99 14.27
CA PRO A 34 5.71 16.62 15.45
C PRO A 34 4.35 16.03 15.86
N ALA A 35 3.63 15.37 14.94
CA ALA A 35 2.39 14.64 15.27
C ALA A 35 2.67 13.20 15.74
N GLY A 36 3.92 12.74 15.72
CA GLY A 36 4.29 11.36 16.04
C GLY A 36 3.78 10.35 15.00
N LEU A 37 3.55 10.78 13.77
CA LEU A 37 3.03 9.93 12.69
C LEU A 37 3.98 9.93 11.49
N ARG A 38 3.97 8.81 10.76
CA ARG A 38 4.54 8.71 9.43
C ARG A 38 3.45 8.84 8.36
N THR A 39 3.83 9.16 7.14
CA THR A 39 2.94 9.34 5.99
C THR A 39 1.99 8.16 5.78
N THR A 40 2.48 6.93 5.90
CA THR A 40 1.65 5.74 5.76
C THR A 40 0.62 5.62 6.89
N GLN A 41 1.00 5.95 8.13
CA GLN A 41 0.11 5.95 9.28
C GLN A 41 -0.98 7.03 9.16
N LEU A 42 -0.60 8.25 8.71
CA LEU A 42 -1.57 9.29 8.38
C LEU A 42 -2.59 8.80 7.36
N SER A 43 -2.13 8.10 6.31
CA SER A 43 -3.00 7.55 5.27
C SER A 43 -4.00 6.52 5.81
N ILE A 44 -3.56 5.65 6.73
CA ILE A 44 -4.43 4.67 7.42
C ILE A 44 -5.53 5.39 8.20
N LEU A 45 -5.15 6.32 9.09
CA LEU A 45 -6.12 7.07 9.91
C LEU A 45 -7.09 7.88 9.04
N ALA A 46 -6.59 8.50 7.96
CA ALA A 46 -7.42 9.27 7.03
C ALA A 46 -8.43 8.40 6.27
N LYS A 47 -8.04 7.17 5.87
CA LYS A 47 -8.95 6.22 5.23
C LYS A 47 -10.03 5.75 6.20
N LEU A 48 -9.67 5.37 7.43
CA LEU A 48 -10.62 4.97 8.46
C LEU A 48 -11.59 6.11 8.81
N LYS A 49 -11.11 7.35 8.89
CA LYS A 49 -11.98 8.53 9.12
C LYS A 49 -12.99 8.74 8.00
N ARG A 50 -12.59 8.48 6.75
CA ARG A 50 -13.43 8.74 5.57
C ARG A 50 -14.43 7.62 5.28
N LEU A 51 -14.00 6.37 5.43
CA LEU A 51 -14.73 5.19 4.99
C LEU A 51 -15.45 4.45 6.13
N GLY A 52 -15.15 4.81 7.38
CA GLY A 52 -15.60 4.09 8.56
C GLY A 52 -14.75 2.85 8.84
N PRO A 53 -15.25 1.92 9.66
CA PRO A 53 -14.57 0.67 9.95
C PRO A 53 -14.30 -0.14 8.69
N LEU A 54 -13.10 -0.74 8.60
CA LEU A 54 -12.67 -1.54 7.47
C LEU A 54 -11.98 -2.81 7.94
N THR A 55 -12.20 -3.91 7.23
CA THR A 55 -11.36 -5.09 7.42
C THR A 55 -9.93 -4.82 6.95
N ILE A 56 -8.95 -5.55 7.49
CA ILE A 56 -7.54 -5.45 7.06
C ILE A 56 -7.40 -5.61 5.54
N ASN A 57 -8.15 -6.55 4.95
CA ASN A 57 -8.11 -6.79 3.51
C ASN A 57 -8.69 -5.61 2.69
N ALA A 58 -9.77 -5.00 3.18
CA ALA A 58 -10.36 -3.83 2.54
C ALA A 58 -9.39 -2.64 2.59
N LEU A 59 -8.79 -2.36 3.75
CA LEU A 59 -7.83 -1.29 3.92
C LEU A 59 -6.55 -1.52 3.09
N ALA A 60 -6.06 -2.75 2.99
CA ALA A 60 -4.91 -3.10 2.15
C ALA A 60 -5.17 -2.78 0.67
N ARG A 61 -6.36 -3.12 0.16
CA ARG A 61 -6.77 -2.74 -1.21
C ARG A 61 -6.84 -1.24 -1.41
N GLU A 62 -7.44 -0.52 -0.45
CA GLU A 62 -7.56 0.95 -0.49
C GLU A 62 -6.21 1.68 -0.50
N LEU A 63 -5.18 1.08 0.09
CA LEU A 63 -3.83 1.63 0.18
C LEU A 63 -2.86 1.02 -0.84
N VAL A 64 -3.32 0.07 -1.66
CA VAL A 64 -2.49 -0.69 -2.61
C VAL A 64 -1.27 -1.30 -1.89
N MET A 65 -1.53 -1.94 -0.74
CA MET A 65 -0.51 -2.55 0.12
C MET A 65 -0.77 -4.05 0.27
N ASP A 66 0.29 -4.82 0.47
CA ASP A 66 0.14 -6.18 0.95
C ASP A 66 -0.27 -6.24 2.43
N ARG A 67 -0.98 -7.30 2.80
CA ARG A 67 -1.52 -7.48 4.16
C ARG A 67 -0.43 -7.48 5.24
N THR A 68 0.74 -8.06 4.95
CA THR A 68 1.82 -8.19 5.94
C THR A 68 2.44 -6.83 6.24
N THR A 69 2.71 -6.04 5.21
CA THR A 69 3.23 -4.67 5.34
C THR A 69 2.23 -3.77 6.08
N LEU A 70 0.94 -3.85 5.72
CA LEU A 70 -0.11 -3.12 6.42
C LEU A 70 -0.16 -3.51 7.90
N GLY A 71 -0.16 -4.82 8.22
CA GLY A 71 -0.18 -5.33 9.58
C GLY A 71 0.95 -4.74 10.44
N ARG A 72 2.18 -4.75 9.92
CA ARG A 72 3.34 -4.16 10.62
C ARG A 72 3.20 -2.66 10.84
N THR A 73 2.62 -1.95 9.89
CA THR A 73 2.41 -0.49 9.98
C THR A 73 1.32 -0.13 10.98
N MET A 74 0.33 -1.00 11.19
CA MET A 74 -0.77 -0.79 12.13
C MET A 74 -0.38 -1.03 13.58
N LEU A 75 0.57 -1.95 13.86
CA LEU A 75 0.96 -2.29 15.24
C LEU A 75 1.28 -1.06 16.13
N PRO A 76 2.07 -0.07 15.68
CA PRO A 76 2.26 1.14 16.47
C PRO A 76 0.98 1.94 16.69
N LEU A 77 0.08 2.02 15.68
CA LEU A 77 -1.18 2.76 15.80
C LEU A 77 -2.12 2.12 16.83
N GLU A 78 -2.18 0.78 16.86
CA GLU A 78 -2.95 0.02 17.84
C GLU A 78 -2.36 0.17 19.25
N ARG A 79 -1.05 -0.05 19.39
CA ARG A 79 -0.33 0.12 20.67
C ARG A 79 -0.53 1.51 21.26
N ASP A 80 -0.50 2.55 20.43
CA ASP A 80 -0.66 3.93 20.83
C ASP A 80 -2.15 4.34 20.99
N GLY A 81 -3.08 3.38 20.86
CA GLY A 81 -4.51 3.58 21.05
C GLY A 81 -5.18 4.46 20.00
N LEU A 82 -4.56 4.64 18.81
CA LEU A 82 -5.09 5.47 17.73
C LEU A 82 -6.11 4.73 16.85
N ILE A 83 -6.03 3.41 16.83
CA ILE A 83 -7.01 2.50 16.23
C ILE A 83 -7.34 1.40 17.23
N SER A 84 -8.54 0.80 17.10
CA SER A 84 -8.89 -0.47 17.74
C SER A 84 -9.17 -1.54 16.70
N ILE A 85 -9.01 -2.81 17.08
CA ILE A 85 -9.34 -3.98 16.28
C ILE A 85 -10.46 -4.71 17.00
N GLU A 86 -11.62 -4.82 16.33
CA GLU A 86 -12.83 -5.39 16.89
C GLU A 86 -13.34 -6.55 16.02
N ASP A 87 -14.26 -7.34 16.54
CA ASP A 87 -14.95 -8.35 15.75
C ASP A 87 -15.84 -7.66 14.73
N GLY A 88 -15.86 -8.18 13.51
CA GLY A 88 -16.64 -7.58 12.43
C GLY A 88 -18.14 -7.60 12.73
N SER A 89 -18.81 -6.51 12.40
CA SER A 89 -20.22 -6.30 12.63
C SER A 89 -21.13 -7.29 11.86
N LEU A 90 -20.71 -7.70 10.67
CA LEU A 90 -21.43 -8.64 9.79
C LEU A 90 -20.94 -10.08 9.92
N ASP A 91 -19.66 -10.28 10.22
CA ASP A 91 -19.04 -11.59 10.44
C ASP A 91 -18.00 -11.49 11.54
N ARG A 92 -18.31 -12.08 12.70
CA ARG A 92 -17.42 -12.11 13.87
C ARG A 92 -16.08 -12.79 13.63
N ARG A 93 -15.93 -13.57 12.56
CA ARG A 93 -14.64 -14.17 12.17
C ARG A 93 -13.73 -13.16 11.47
N SER A 94 -14.29 -12.07 10.95
CA SER A 94 -13.52 -10.98 10.40
C SER A 94 -13.11 -10.00 11.50
N LYS A 95 -11.96 -9.35 11.34
CA LYS A 95 -11.52 -8.27 12.23
C LYS A 95 -11.65 -6.95 11.49
N GLU A 96 -12.29 -5.98 12.14
CA GLU A 96 -12.48 -4.62 11.64
C GLU A 96 -11.62 -3.64 12.42
N LEU A 97 -11.08 -2.68 11.68
CA LEU A 97 -10.25 -1.62 12.19
C LEU A 97 -11.11 -0.38 12.39
N HIS A 98 -11.08 0.16 13.58
CA HIS A 98 -11.84 1.34 13.97
C HIS A 98 -10.89 2.48 14.32
N LEU A 99 -11.25 3.69 13.89
CA LEU A 99 -10.55 4.89 14.31
C LEU A 99 -11.07 5.31 15.69
N THR A 100 -10.16 5.40 16.67
CA THR A 100 -10.52 5.85 18.02
C THR A 100 -10.69 7.38 18.07
N LYS A 101 -11.22 7.90 19.20
CA LYS A 101 -11.27 9.33 19.47
C LYS A 101 -9.86 9.93 19.46
N ALA A 102 -8.90 9.30 20.15
CA ALA A 102 -7.50 9.72 20.17
C ALA A 102 -6.88 9.72 18.77
N GLY A 103 -7.19 8.71 17.95
CA GLY A 103 -6.78 8.65 16.55
C GLY A 103 -7.35 9.79 15.70
N ALA A 104 -8.61 10.14 15.92
CA ALA A 104 -9.25 11.26 15.23
C ALA A 104 -8.63 12.62 15.62
N GLU A 105 -8.32 12.81 16.89
CA GLU A 105 -7.64 14.02 17.39
C GLU A 105 -6.22 14.13 16.82
N ARG A 106 -5.43 13.04 16.87
CA ARG A 106 -4.09 12.96 16.30
C ARG A 106 -4.10 13.21 14.79
N LEU A 107 -5.06 12.67 14.07
CA LEU A 107 -5.26 12.92 12.65
C LEU A 107 -5.55 14.41 12.38
N GLY A 108 -6.30 15.09 13.25
CA GLY A 108 -6.56 16.52 13.14
C GLY A 108 -5.28 17.37 13.19
N VAL A 109 -4.37 17.03 14.12
CA VAL A 109 -3.04 17.68 14.22
C VAL A 109 -2.22 17.38 12.97
N ALA A 110 -2.12 16.12 12.58
CA ALA A 110 -1.32 15.69 11.44
C ALA A 110 -1.81 16.28 10.10
N ARG A 111 -3.10 16.50 9.94
CA ARG A 111 -3.67 17.15 8.73
C ARG A 111 -3.17 18.58 8.53
N ARG A 112 -3.00 19.35 9.60
CA ARG A 112 -2.45 20.72 9.50
C ARG A 112 -0.99 20.68 9.03
N LEU A 113 -0.17 19.80 9.62
CA LEU A 113 1.22 19.60 9.23
C LEU A 113 1.33 19.10 7.77
N TRP A 114 0.47 18.16 7.41
CA TRP A 114 0.39 17.66 6.04
C TRP A 114 0.02 18.76 5.04
N SER A 115 -0.93 19.63 5.39
CA SER A 115 -1.33 20.74 4.51
C SER A 115 -0.17 21.72 4.29
N GLU A 116 0.64 21.95 5.31
CA GLU A 116 1.83 22.80 5.18
C GLU A 116 2.91 22.11 4.33
N ALA A 117 3.17 20.84 4.56
CA ALA A 117 4.07 20.05 3.73
C ALA A 117 3.64 20.05 2.25
N GLN A 118 2.33 19.98 1.99
CA GLN A 118 1.78 20.04 0.63
C GLN A 118 2.10 21.36 -0.05
N LYS A 119 1.94 22.50 0.65
CA LYS A 119 2.31 23.81 0.12
C LYS A 119 3.80 23.93 -0.18
N GLN A 120 4.64 23.43 0.73
CA GLN A 120 6.09 23.41 0.53
C GLN A 120 6.49 22.58 -0.68
N PHE A 121 5.90 21.38 -0.83
CA PHE A 121 6.12 20.53 -2.01
C PHE A 121 5.71 21.25 -3.31
N GLU A 122 4.53 21.86 -3.33
CA GLU A 122 4.02 22.58 -4.51
C GLU A 122 4.83 23.85 -4.81
N ALA A 123 5.34 24.53 -3.80
CA ALA A 123 6.24 25.67 -3.99
C ALA A 123 7.57 25.24 -4.61
N ALA A 124 8.13 24.12 -4.17
CA ALA A 124 9.43 23.62 -4.66
C ALA A 124 9.32 22.96 -6.05
N PHE A 125 8.28 22.18 -6.28
CA PHE A 125 8.11 21.39 -7.52
C PHE A 125 7.32 22.10 -8.61
N GLY A 126 6.52 23.09 -8.25
CA GLY A 126 5.55 23.79 -9.10
C GLY A 126 4.15 23.20 -8.99
N GLY A 127 3.13 24.04 -8.75
CA GLY A 127 1.76 23.59 -8.48
C GLY A 127 1.13 22.81 -9.64
N GLU A 128 1.26 23.29 -10.88
CA GLU A 128 0.74 22.62 -12.08
C GLU A 128 1.47 21.28 -12.33
N ARG A 129 2.80 21.28 -12.17
CA ARG A 129 3.58 20.03 -12.29
C ARG A 129 3.19 19.00 -11.23
N ALA A 130 2.94 19.45 -9.99
CA ALA A 130 2.48 18.58 -8.91
C ALA A 130 1.09 18.00 -9.19
N LEU A 131 0.18 18.79 -9.79
CA LEU A 131 -1.13 18.31 -10.22
C LEU A 131 -1.01 17.24 -11.32
N THR A 132 -0.22 17.52 -12.35
CA THR A 132 0.03 16.58 -13.45
C THR A 132 0.64 15.28 -12.92
N LEU A 133 1.69 15.37 -12.09
CA LEU A 133 2.32 14.20 -11.46
C LEU A 133 1.31 13.35 -10.68
N ARG A 134 0.44 13.97 -9.86
CA ARG A 134 -0.59 13.24 -9.11
C ARG A 134 -1.55 12.49 -10.03
N ASN A 135 -1.93 13.07 -11.16
CA ASN A 135 -2.83 12.46 -12.12
C ASN A 135 -2.16 11.27 -12.82
N GLU A 136 -0.92 11.41 -13.26
CA GLU A 136 -0.14 10.34 -13.88
C GLU A 136 0.09 9.17 -12.91
N LEU A 137 0.47 9.45 -11.66
CA LEU A 137 0.66 8.42 -10.64
C LEU A 137 -0.65 7.67 -10.32
N ARG A 138 -1.80 8.35 -10.33
CA ARG A 138 -3.11 7.69 -10.19
C ARG A 138 -3.42 6.81 -11.40
N ALA A 139 -3.13 7.26 -12.60
CA ALA A 139 -3.30 6.46 -13.82
C ALA A 139 -2.42 5.20 -13.78
N VAL A 140 -1.17 5.32 -13.35
CA VAL A 140 -0.28 4.17 -13.14
C VAL A 140 -0.85 3.21 -12.09
N ALA A 141 -1.30 3.71 -10.94
CA ALA A 141 -1.82 2.89 -9.85
C ALA A 141 -3.13 2.16 -10.22
N SER A 142 -3.93 2.71 -11.13
CA SER A 142 -5.17 2.11 -11.63
C SER A 142 -4.97 1.26 -12.88
N SER A 143 -3.78 1.28 -13.49
CA SER A 143 -3.49 0.53 -14.70
C SER A 143 -3.47 -0.98 -14.43
N LYS A 144 -3.93 -1.77 -15.42
CA LYS A 144 -3.86 -3.24 -15.37
C LYS A 144 -2.48 -3.72 -15.83
N LEU A 145 -1.44 -3.39 -15.09
CA LEU A 145 -0.13 -3.97 -15.32
C LEU A 145 -0.21 -5.47 -15.04
N ARG A 146 -0.16 -6.30 -16.08
CA ARG A 146 -0.14 -7.75 -15.95
C ARG A 146 1.30 -8.23 -16.02
N VAL A 147 1.71 -9.01 -15.04
CA VAL A 147 2.82 -9.95 -15.22
C VAL A 147 2.37 -10.94 -16.29
N GLY A 148 3.16 -11.18 -17.33
CA GLY A 148 2.81 -12.07 -18.44
C GLY A 148 2.27 -13.42 -17.99
N PRO A 149 1.72 -14.26 -18.89
CA PRO A 149 1.03 -15.49 -18.52
C PRO A 149 1.92 -16.32 -17.59
N GLU A 150 1.33 -16.77 -16.47
CA GLU A 150 2.00 -17.67 -15.54
C GLU A 150 2.54 -18.87 -16.34
N SER A 151 3.83 -18.87 -16.64
CA SER A 151 4.51 -20.03 -17.18
C SER A 151 4.56 -21.09 -16.09
N GLY A 152 3.58 -22.04 -16.12
CA GLY A 152 3.73 -23.23 -15.32
C GLY A 152 2.58 -23.75 -14.50
N LYS A 153 1.38 -23.85 -15.04
CA LYS A 153 0.52 -24.97 -14.63
C LYS A 153 0.88 -26.19 -15.48
N LYS A 154 1.92 -26.95 -15.06
CA LYS A 154 2.10 -28.31 -15.52
C LYS A 154 0.87 -29.11 -15.14
N THR A 155 -0.03 -29.31 -16.09
CA THR A 155 -1.12 -30.30 -15.99
C THR A 155 -0.45 -31.68 -15.88
N HIS A 156 -0.40 -32.24 -14.68
CA HIS A 156 -0.09 -33.65 -14.51
C HIS A 156 -1.22 -34.46 -15.17
N ARG A 157 -0.99 -34.79 -16.43
CA ARG A 157 -1.81 -35.76 -17.17
C ARG A 157 -1.55 -37.14 -16.53
N ARG A 158 -2.44 -37.58 -15.65
CA ARG A 158 -2.49 -38.94 -15.14
C ARG A 158 -2.60 -39.86 -16.33
N LYS A 159 -1.51 -40.62 -16.61
CA LYS A 159 -1.58 -41.79 -17.48
C LYS A 159 -2.39 -42.84 -16.75
N SER A 160 -3.58 -43.15 -17.24
CA SER A 160 -4.36 -44.32 -16.82
C SER A 160 -3.62 -45.56 -17.30
N ALA A 161 -3.16 -46.36 -16.38
CA ALA A 161 -2.62 -47.69 -16.64
C ALA A 161 -3.79 -48.56 -17.11
N ARG A 162 -3.73 -49.08 -18.35
CA ARG A 162 -4.59 -50.13 -18.86
C ARG A 162 -4.12 -51.44 -18.20
N THR A 163 -4.94 -52.00 -17.35
CA THR A 163 -4.80 -53.36 -16.82
C THR A 163 -5.18 -54.33 -17.93
N THR A 164 -4.18 -55.05 -18.43
CA THR A 164 -4.40 -56.17 -19.37
C THR A 164 -4.77 -57.39 -18.52
N HIS A 165 -6.00 -57.89 -18.65
CA HIS A 165 -6.42 -59.16 -18.14
C HIS A 165 -5.81 -60.26 -19.02
N TYR A 166 -4.97 -61.10 -18.40
CA TYR A 166 -4.61 -62.40 -18.93
C TYR A 166 -5.44 -63.46 -18.21
N ARG A 167 -6.13 -64.30 -18.95
CA ARG A 167 -6.87 -65.44 -18.48
C ARG A 167 -6.27 -66.69 -19.14
N PRO A 168 -6.05 -67.81 -18.37
CA PRO A 168 -5.53 -69.07 -18.88
C PRO A 168 -6.49 -69.84 -19.73
#